data_96920b52ba7a6ba5c4a6560d87cf673b
#
_entry.id   96920b52ba7a6ba5c4a6560d87cf673b
#
_cell.length_a   1.000
_cell.length_b   1.000
_cell.length_c   1.000
_cell.angle_alpha   90.00
_cell.angle_beta   90.00
_cell.angle_gamma   90.00
#
_symmetry.space_group_name_H-M   'P 1'
#
loop_
_entity.id
_entity.type
_entity.pdbx_description
1 polymer ?
#
loop_
_entity_poly.entity_id
_entity_poly.type
_entity_poly.pdbx_seq_one_letter_code
_entity_poly.pdbx_strand_id
1 'polypeptide(L)'
;AICDTLDRLVPADRPRRELITFVADRPGHDHRYAIDATKLENELGWRAAETFDTGLEKTVRWYLENEDWWRPLRKSVYSGERLGLPAAVKA
;
A
#
# COMPACT_ATOMS: atom_id res chain seq x y z
N ALA A 1 7.87 5.60 3.33
CA ALA A 1 8.28 4.23 3.65
C ALA A 1 8.37 3.34 2.40
N ILE A 2 7.29 3.11 1.61
CA ILE A 2 7.29 2.21 0.42
C ILE A 2 8.37 2.59 -0.58
N CYS A 3 8.46 3.85 -0.98
CA CYS A 3 9.47 4.32 -1.94
C CYS A 3 10.89 4.04 -1.44
N ASP A 4 11.16 4.33 -0.17
CA ASP A 4 12.50 4.14 0.42
C ASP A 4 12.86 2.66 0.53
N THR A 5 11.88 1.82 0.86
CA THR A 5 12.07 0.36 0.88
C THR A 5 12.38 -0.17 -0.51
N LEU A 6 11.65 0.29 -1.53
CA LEU A 6 11.92 -0.07 -2.92
C LEU A 6 13.30 0.40 -3.38
N ASP A 7 13.71 1.63 -3.05
CA ASP A 7 15.01 2.17 -3.43
C ASP A 7 16.16 1.39 -2.78
N ARG A 8 15.95 0.89 -1.56
CA ARG A 8 16.92 0.04 -0.87
C ARG A 8 17.01 -1.36 -1.48
N LEU A 9 15.88 -1.96 -1.87
CA LEU A 9 15.83 -3.33 -2.40
C LEU A 9 16.18 -3.39 -3.89
N VAL A 10 15.77 -2.40 -4.66
CA VAL A 10 16.02 -2.29 -6.10
C VAL A 10 16.46 -0.85 -6.38
N PRO A 11 17.76 -0.55 -6.27
CA PRO A 11 18.29 0.79 -6.54
C PRO A 11 17.88 1.32 -7.92
N ALA A 12 17.60 2.61 -8.00
CA ALA A 12 17.21 3.31 -9.22
C ALA A 12 18.04 4.59 -9.37
N ASP A 13 18.11 5.14 -10.57
CA ASP A 13 18.88 6.37 -10.86
C ASP A 13 18.30 7.60 -10.13
N ARG A 14 17.02 7.59 -9.82
CA ARG A 14 16.32 8.67 -9.11
C ARG A 14 15.50 8.12 -7.96
N PRO A 15 15.39 8.85 -6.84
CA PRO A 15 14.55 8.44 -5.72
C PRO A 15 13.08 8.27 -6.13
N ARG A 16 12.47 7.14 -5.81
CA ARG A 16 11.05 6.89 -6.12
C ARG A 16 10.09 7.82 -5.36
N ARG A 17 10.56 8.50 -4.32
CA ARG A 17 9.80 9.58 -3.66
C ARG A 17 9.39 10.70 -4.61
N GLU A 18 10.14 10.95 -5.67
CA GLU A 18 9.80 11.95 -6.68
C GLU A 18 8.53 11.58 -7.49
N LEU A 19 8.10 10.33 -7.45
CA LEU A 19 6.86 9.87 -8.07
C LEU A 19 5.60 10.17 -7.21
N ILE A 20 5.77 10.63 -5.96
CA ILE A 20 4.65 10.93 -5.09
C ILE A 20 3.95 12.19 -5.58
N THR A 21 2.67 12.05 -5.90
CA THR A 21 1.80 13.17 -6.27
C THR A 21 0.65 13.27 -5.29
N PHE A 22 0.51 14.43 -4.66
CA PHE A 22 -0.62 14.70 -3.77
C PHE A 22 -1.85 15.08 -4.60
N VAL A 23 -2.98 14.52 -4.24
CA VAL A 23 -4.26 14.73 -4.91
C VAL A 23 -5.34 15.13 -3.90
N ALA A 24 -6.44 15.75 -4.36
CA ALA A 24 -7.57 16.04 -3.49
C ALA A 24 -8.13 14.75 -2.90
N ASP A 25 -8.56 14.81 -1.65
CA ASP A 25 -9.11 13.65 -0.96
C ASP A 25 -10.49 13.26 -1.50
N ARG A 26 -10.90 12.00 -1.32
CA ARG A 26 -12.25 11.57 -1.68
C ARG A 26 -13.26 12.01 -0.60
N PRO A 27 -14.52 12.30 -0.96
CA PRO A 27 -15.56 12.55 0.03
C PRO A 27 -15.73 11.39 0.99
N GLY A 28 -15.90 11.67 2.29
CA GLY A 28 -16.11 10.65 3.32
C GLY A 28 -14.90 9.78 3.64
N HIS A 29 -13.69 10.21 3.27
CA HIS A 29 -12.48 9.48 3.59
C HIS A 29 -12.17 9.56 5.09
N ASP A 30 -11.96 8.41 5.72
CA ASP A 30 -11.59 8.35 7.13
C ASP A 30 -10.22 9.00 7.35
N HIS A 31 -10.15 9.86 8.35
CA HIS A 31 -8.91 10.57 8.67
C HIS A 31 -7.82 9.65 9.21
N ARG A 32 -8.23 8.65 10.03
CA ARG A 32 -7.28 7.75 10.71
C ARG A 32 -7.94 6.44 11.11
N TYR A 33 -7.19 5.35 10.95
CA TYR A 33 -7.49 4.07 11.57
C TYR A 33 -6.49 3.81 12.69
N ALA A 34 -6.99 3.37 13.85
CA ALA A 34 -6.15 2.95 14.96
C ALA A 34 -6.86 1.80 15.70
N ILE A 35 -6.24 0.64 15.70
CA ILE A 35 -6.78 -0.56 16.33
C ILE A 35 -5.97 -0.84 17.59
N ASP A 36 -6.68 -1.04 18.71
CA ASP A 36 -6.09 -1.49 19.97
C ASP A 36 -6.25 -3.01 20.07
N ALA A 37 -5.14 -3.72 20.04
CA ALA A 37 -5.11 -5.18 20.09
C ALA A 37 -5.02 -5.74 21.51
N THR A 38 -5.04 -4.91 22.54
CA THR A 38 -4.80 -5.32 23.96
C THR A 38 -5.70 -6.46 24.40
N LYS A 39 -6.99 -6.42 24.09
CA LYS A 39 -7.92 -7.49 24.44
C LYS A 39 -7.55 -8.82 23.78
N LEU A 40 -7.23 -8.80 22.51
CA LEU A 40 -6.81 -9.97 21.75
C LEU A 40 -5.52 -10.57 22.33
N GLU A 41 -4.56 -9.74 22.66
CA GLU A 41 -3.30 -10.15 23.25
C GLU A 41 -3.49 -10.78 24.64
N ASN A 42 -4.32 -10.17 25.48
CA ASN A 42 -4.55 -10.64 26.86
C ASN A 42 -5.40 -11.90 26.93
N GLU A 43 -6.44 -12.02 26.10
CA GLU A 43 -7.38 -13.14 26.17
C GLU A 43 -6.93 -14.36 25.35
N LEU A 44 -6.28 -14.14 24.19
CA LEU A 44 -5.87 -15.21 23.28
C LEU A 44 -4.35 -15.43 23.23
N GLY A 45 -3.56 -14.60 23.91
CA GLY A 45 -2.10 -14.69 23.88
C GLY A 45 -1.50 -14.39 22.50
N TRP A 46 -2.30 -13.84 21.58
CA TRP A 46 -1.81 -13.50 20.24
C TRP A 46 -0.95 -12.23 20.29
N ARG A 47 0.13 -12.25 19.52
CA ARG A 47 0.94 -11.05 19.27
C ARG A 47 1.34 -10.99 17.82
N ALA A 48 1.44 -9.77 17.29
CA ALA A 48 1.95 -9.56 15.94
C ALA A 48 3.40 -10.09 15.84
N ALA A 49 3.66 -10.96 14.86
CA ALA A 49 4.99 -11.50 14.61
C ALA A 49 5.91 -10.50 13.89
N GLU A 50 5.34 -9.50 13.23
CA GLU A 50 6.06 -8.50 12.45
C GLU A 50 5.83 -7.10 13.02
N THR A 51 6.85 -6.26 12.94
CA THR A 51 6.71 -4.81 13.09
C THR A 51 6.25 -4.19 11.76
N PHE A 52 5.89 -2.91 11.77
CA PHE A 52 5.61 -2.19 10.52
C PHE A 52 6.79 -2.27 9.54
N ASP A 53 8.00 -2.04 10.01
CA ASP A 53 9.19 -2.04 9.14
C ASP A 53 9.49 -3.42 8.56
N THR A 54 9.47 -4.46 9.38
CA THR A 54 9.75 -5.84 8.92
C THR A 54 8.63 -6.36 8.02
N GLY A 55 7.38 -6.10 8.35
CA GLY A 55 6.22 -6.49 7.55
C GLY A 55 6.17 -5.75 6.21
N LEU A 56 6.47 -4.45 6.20
CA LEU A 56 6.51 -3.67 4.97
C LEU A 56 7.59 -4.19 4.02
N GLU A 57 8.78 -4.46 4.52
CA GLU A 57 9.85 -5.01 3.68
C GLU A 57 9.48 -6.36 3.07
N LYS A 58 8.94 -7.27 3.86
CA LYS A 58 8.46 -8.57 3.37
C LYS A 58 7.38 -8.42 2.32
N THR A 59 6.45 -7.49 2.52
CA THR A 59 5.38 -7.21 1.57
C THR A 59 5.93 -6.68 0.25
N VAL A 60 6.84 -5.72 0.29
CA VAL A 60 7.47 -5.16 -0.92
C VAL A 60 8.25 -6.25 -1.67
N ARG A 61 9.03 -7.07 -0.96
CA ARG A 61 9.74 -8.21 -1.56
C ARG A 61 8.78 -9.17 -2.25
N TRP A 62 7.67 -9.50 -1.61
CA TRP A 62 6.68 -10.39 -2.19
C TRP A 62 6.16 -9.85 -3.53
N TYR A 63 5.82 -8.55 -3.61
CA TYR A 63 5.38 -7.95 -4.87
C TYR A 63 6.46 -7.97 -5.95
N LEU A 64 7.71 -7.75 -5.60
CA LEU A 64 8.84 -7.83 -6.54
C LEU A 64 9.06 -9.26 -7.07
N GLU A 65 8.87 -10.26 -6.21
CA GLU A 65 9.10 -11.68 -6.55
C GLU A 65 7.90 -12.34 -7.24
N ASN A 66 6.72 -11.74 -7.17
CA ASN A 66 5.47 -12.30 -7.70
C ASN A 66 4.83 -11.41 -8.79
N GLU A 67 5.64 -10.82 -9.65
CA GLU A 67 5.16 -9.96 -10.73
C GLU A 67 4.20 -10.68 -11.69
N ASP A 68 4.44 -11.95 -11.97
CA ASP A 68 3.60 -12.77 -12.84
C ASP A 68 2.18 -12.96 -12.28
N TRP A 69 2.02 -12.83 -10.95
CA TRP A 69 0.71 -12.91 -10.32
C TRP A 69 -0.10 -11.62 -10.45
N TRP A 70 0.50 -10.45 -10.17
CA TRP A 70 -0.26 -9.19 -10.11
C TRP A 70 -0.26 -8.39 -11.42
N ARG A 71 0.74 -8.53 -12.31
CA ARG A 71 0.78 -7.81 -13.59
C ARG A 71 -0.42 -8.11 -14.50
N PRO A 72 -0.89 -9.35 -14.66
CA PRO A 72 -2.08 -9.63 -15.45
C PRO A 72 -3.34 -8.96 -14.88
N LEU A 73 -3.49 -8.94 -13.55
CA LEU A 73 -4.61 -8.29 -12.89
C LEU A 73 -4.65 -6.78 -13.18
N ARG A 74 -3.50 -6.11 -13.16
CA ARG A 74 -3.40 -4.69 -13.52
C ARG A 74 -3.72 -4.41 -14.98
N LYS A 75 -3.43 -5.33 -15.87
CA LYS A 75 -3.70 -5.14 -17.30
C LYS A 75 -5.15 -5.37 -17.68
N SER A 76 -5.82 -6.33 -17.05
CA SER A 76 -7.13 -6.82 -17.52
C SER A 76 -8.28 -6.54 -16.55
N VAL A 77 -8.01 -6.35 -15.26
CA VAL A 77 -9.06 -6.20 -14.25
C VAL A 77 -9.11 -4.78 -13.70
N TYR A 78 -7.95 -4.22 -13.32
CA TYR A 78 -7.88 -2.89 -12.71
C TYR A 78 -6.52 -2.23 -13.00
N SER A 79 -6.52 -1.18 -13.79
CA SER A 79 -5.30 -0.49 -14.24
C SER A 79 -4.73 0.52 -13.24
N GLY A 80 -5.42 0.75 -12.12
CA GLY A 80 -5.00 1.69 -11.08
C GLY A 80 -5.71 3.03 -11.13
N GLU A 81 -6.90 3.08 -11.71
CA GLU A 81 -7.74 4.28 -11.76
C GLU A 81 -8.14 4.70 -10.35
N ARG A 82 -8.27 6.00 -10.16
CA ARG A 82 -8.72 6.53 -8.88
C ARG A 82 -10.20 6.22 -8.63
N LEU A 83 -10.45 5.42 -7.59
CA LEU A 83 -11.80 5.04 -7.18
C LEU A 83 -12.43 6.08 -6.23
N GLY A 84 -13.75 6.06 -6.10
CA GLY A 84 -14.50 6.88 -5.14
C GLY A 84 -14.70 8.33 -5.55
N LEU A 85 -14.38 8.69 -6.79
CA LEU A 85 -14.75 9.97 -7.38
C LEU A 85 -16.04 9.82 -8.19
N PRO A 86 -16.94 10.85 -8.19
CA PRO A 86 -18.04 10.86 -9.12
C PRO A 86 -17.48 10.77 -10.55
N ALA A 87 -18.16 10.02 -11.42
CA ALA A 87 -17.82 10.01 -12.83
C ALA A 87 -17.80 11.46 -13.35
N ALA A 88 -16.72 11.84 -14.04
CA ALA A 88 -16.67 13.14 -14.66
C ALA A 88 -17.90 13.28 -15.58
N VAL A 89 -18.75 14.26 -15.28
CA VAL A 89 -19.87 14.57 -16.18
C VAL A 89 -19.23 14.95 -17.50
N LYS A 90 -19.35 14.07 -18.50
CA LYS A 90 -18.96 14.42 -19.87
C LYS A 90 -19.87 15.56 -20.30
N ALA A 91 -19.27 16.73 -20.38
CA ALA A 91 -19.94 17.89 -20.97
C ALA A 91 -20.24 17.63 -22.45
#